data_6bc0f1984122b45001ea06d74ef2e00b
#
_entry.id   6bc0f1984122b45001ea06d74ef2e00b
#
_cell.length_a   1.000
_cell.length_b   1.000
_cell.length_c   1.000
_cell.angle_alpha   90.00
_cell.angle_beta   90.00
_cell.angle_gamma   90.00
#
_symmetry.space_group_name_H-M   'P 1'
#
loop_
_entity.id
_entity.type
_entity.pdbx_description
1 polymer ?
#
loop_
_entity_poly.entity_id
_entity_poly.type
_entity_poly.pdbx_seq_one_letter_code
_entity_poly.pdbx_strand_id
1 'polypeptide(L)'
;MSLGYDAAAYRILRAEPEAGSTADLQYMLAILAARLGDEEQAVKYFLRAVELRESLKFRGNLDPEISRLIRHYGLFREDFE
;
A
#
# COMPACT_ATOMS: atom_id res chain seq x y z
N MET A 1 13.93 16.78 -3.86
CA MET A 1 13.40 15.54 -4.00
C MET A 1 12.37 15.14 -2.99
N SER A 2 11.56 14.27 -3.37
CA SER A 2 10.34 13.98 -2.65
C SER A 2 10.46 12.99 -1.50
N LEU A 3 11.64 12.42 -1.24
CA LEU A 3 11.77 11.46 -0.14
C LEU A 3 11.40 12.07 1.21
N GLY A 4 11.83 13.30 1.46
CA GLY A 4 11.47 13.97 2.71
C GLY A 4 9.97 14.26 2.78
N TYR A 5 9.39 14.60 1.65
CA TYR A 5 7.95 14.85 1.58
C TYR A 5 7.16 13.56 1.81
N ASP A 6 7.61 12.47 1.17
CA ASP A 6 6.95 11.18 1.35
C ASP A 6 7.01 10.70 2.79
N ALA A 7 8.15 10.90 3.45
CA ALA A 7 8.30 10.52 4.85
C ALA A 7 7.36 11.32 5.75
N ALA A 8 7.24 12.63 5.50
CA ALA A 8 6.36 13.48 6.27
C ALA A 8 4.90 13.08 6.06
N ALA A 9 4.52 12.85 4.81
CA ALA A 9 3.16 12.43 4.49
C ALA A 9 2.83 11.09 5.14
N TYR A 10 3.77 10.15 5.08
CA TYR A 10 3.59 8.84 5.67
C TYR A 10 3.36 8.96 7.18
N ARG A 11 4.16 9.77 7.85
CA ARG A 11 4.05 9.96 9.29
C ARG A 11 2.71 10.59 9.66
N ILE A 12 2.29 11.59 8.90
CA ILE A 12 1.02 12.27 9.15
C ILE A 12 -0.15 11.31 8.97
N LEU A 13 -0.14 10.55 7.89
CA LEU A 13 -1.23 9.62 7.61
C LEU A 13 -1.30 8.49 8.62
N ARG A 14 -0.15 8.02 9.10
CA ARG A 14 -0.13 6.97 10.13
C ARG A 14 -0.74 7.45 11.44
N ALA A 15 -0.63 8.74 11.72
CA ALA A 15 -1.16 9.30 12.95
C ALA A 15 -2.65 9.60 12.88
N GLU A 16 -3.24 9.53 11.68
CA GLU A 16 -4.67 9.81 11.52
C GLU A 16 -5.50 8.71 12.17
N PRO A 17 -6.47 9.08 13.02
CA PRO A 17 -7.32 8.08 13.67
C PRO A 17 -8.14 7.25 12.69
N GLU A 18 -8.46 7.83 11.53
CA GLU A 18 -9.28 7.15 10.53
C GLU A 18 -8.49 6.30 9.57
N ALA A 19 -7.17 6.32 9.64
CA ALA A 19 -6.34 5.58 8.69
C ALA A 19 -6.63 4.08 8.72
N GLY A 20 -6.99 3.55 9.87
CA GLY A 20 -7.28 2.14 10.01
C GLY A 20 -8.65 1.73 9.50
N SER A 21 -9.53 2.68 9.20
CA SER A 21 -10.92 2.40 8.83
C SER A 21 -11.23 2.73 7.38
N THR A 22 -10.29 3.30 6.64
CA THR A 22 -10.52 3.73 5.26
C THR A 22 -9.59 2.97 4.32
N ALA A 23 -10.19 2.27 3.35
CA ALA A 23 -9.40 1.51 2.39
C ALA A 23 -8.44 2.40 1.60
N ASP A 24 -8.92 3.59 1.20
CA ASP A 24 -8.09 4.52 0.43
C ASP A 24 -6.87 4.98 1.21
N LEU A 25 -7.03 5.25 2.51
CA LEU A 25 -5.90 5.66 3.35
C LEU A 25 -4.90 4.52 3.51
N GLN A 26 -5.37 3.30 3.71
CA GLN A 26 -4.49 2.14 3.81
C GLN A 26 -3.71 1.95 2.51
N TYR A 27 -4.37 2.12 1.37
CA TYR A 27 -3.73 1.99 0.07
C TYR A 27 -2.66 3.06 -0.11
N MET A 28 -2.96 4.30 0.26
CA MET A 28 -1.99 5.39 0.17
C MET A 28 -0.79 5.14 1.07
N LEU A 29 -1.03 4.63 2.29
CA LEU A 29 0.06 4.27 3.19
C LEU A 29 0.94 3.18 2.58
N ALA A 30 0.33 2.24 1.88
CA ALA A 30 1.08 1.19 1.21
C ALA A 30 2.02 1.76 0.15
N ILE A 31 1.53 2.71 -0.65
CA ILE A 31 2.35 3.34 -1.68
C ILE A 31 3.51 4.11 -1.05
N LEU A 32 3.22 4.90 -0.01
CA LEU A 32 4.24 5.69 0.65
C LEU A 32 5.30 4.81 1.30
N ALA A 33 4.86 3.74 1.97
CA ALA A 33 5.81 2.81 2.59
C ALA A 33 6.71 2.17 1.52
N ALA A 34 6.13 1.80 0.38
CA ALA A 34 6.91 1.22 -0.71
C ALA A 34 7.96 2.20 -1.23
N ARG A 35 7.58 3.46 -1.37
CA ARG A 35 8.51 4.49 -1.85
C ARG A 35 9.65 4.74 -0.87
N LEU A 36 9.39 4.56 0.42
CA LEU A 36 10.40 4.75 1.45
C LEU A 36 11.26 3.49 1.66
N GLY A 37 10.96 2.43 0.94
CA GLY A 37 11.72 1.20 1.03
C GLY A 37 11.27 0.26 2.13
N ASP A 38 10.16 0.57 2.79
CA ASP A 38 9.62 -0.27 3.87
C ASP A 38 8.59 -1.24 3.28
N GLU A 39 9.11 -2.23 2.55
CA GLU A 39 8.23 -3.13 1.80
C GLU A 39 7.35 -3.99 2.69
N GLU A 40 7.83 -4.39 3.86
CA GLU A 40 7.02 -5.19 4.77
C GLU A 40 5.77 -4.42 5.20
N GLN A 41 5.93 -3.17 5.59
CA GLN A 41 4.79 -2.36 5.98
C GLN A 41 3.89 -2.07 4.79
N ALA A 42 4.50 -1.85 3.62
CA ALA A 42 3.73 -1.61 2.40
C ALA A 42 2.80 -2.78 2.12
N VAL A 43 3.30 -4.00 2.24
CA VAL A 43 2.49 -5.20 2.02
C VAL A 43 1.36 -5.27 3.04
N LYS A 44 1.65 -5.00 4.31
CA LYS A 44 0.62 -5.04 5.35
C LYS A 44 -0.49 -4.04 5.09
N TYR A 45 -0.12 -2.80 4.75
CA TYR A 45 -1.12 -1.78 4.45
C TYR A 45 -1.94 -2.14 3.21
N PHE A 46 -1.27 -2.67 2.19
CA PHE A 46 -1.97 -3.06 0.98
C PHE A 46 -2.97 -4.18 1.23
N LEU A 47 -2.56 -5.21 1.96
CA LEU A 47 -3.45 -6.32 2.27
C LEU A 47 -4.65 -5.83 3.10
N ARG A 48 -4.41 -4.91 4.02
CA ARG A 48 -5.49 -4.34 4.82
C ARG A 48 -6.45 -3.55 3.92
N ALA A 49 -5.91 -2.79 2.98
CA ALA A 49 -6.74 -2.02 2.05
C ALA A 49 -7.65 -2.97 1.23
N VAL A 50 -7.09 -4.08 0.79
CA VAL A 50 -7.85 -5.06 0.01
C VAL A 50 -8.95 -5.70 0.85
N GLU A 51 -8.68 -5.95 2.14
CA GLU A 51 -9.70 -6.46 3.04
C GLU A 51 -10.88 -5.50 3.14
N LEU A 52 -10.59 -4.22 3.16
CA LEU A 52 -11.62 -3.18 3.27
C LEU A 52 -12.32 -2.92 1.95
N ARG A 53 -11.60 -3.06 0.84
CA ARG A 53 -12.18 -2.89 -0.49
C ARG A 53 -11.44 -3.82 -1.46
N GLU A 54 -12.09 -4.92 -1.80
CA GLU A 54 -11.45 -5.98 -2.57
C GLU A 54 -10.97 -5.52 -3.95
N SER A 55 -11.67 -4.57 -4.55
CA SER A 55 -11.28 -4.10 -5.88
C SER A 55 -9.89 -3.44 -5.92
N LEU A 56 -9.35 -3.05 -4.76
CA LEU A 56 -8.04 -2.43 -4.72
C LEU A 56 -6.92 -3.39 -5.13
N LYS A 57 -7.15 -4.70 -5.08
CA LYS A 57 -6.11 -5.63 -5.55
C LYS A 57 -5.88 -5.48 -7.05
N PHE A 58 -6.93 -5.17 -7.81
CA PHE A 58 -6.78 -4.93 -9.25
C PHE A 58 -6.09 -3.61 -9.52
N ARG A 59 -6.43 -2.59 -8.73
CA ARG A 59 -5.77 -1.30 -8.83
C ARG A 59 -4.29 -1.42 -8.50
N GLY A 60 -3.96 -2.21 -7.49
CA GLY A 60 -2.57 -2.43 -7.12
C GLY A 60 -1.76 -3.04 -8.25
N ASN A 61 -2.39 -3.88 -9.06
CA ASN A 61 -1.71 -4.48 -10.20
C ASN A 61 -1.39 -3.46 -11.28
N LEU A 62 -2.03 -2.29 -11.26
CA LEU A 62 -1.79 -1.22 -12.22
C LEU A 62 -0.76 -0.20 -11.72
N ASP A 63 -0.51 -0.15 -10.43
CA ASP A 63 0.46 0.78 -9.84
C ASP A 63 1.84 0.12 -9.74
N PRO A 64 2.87 0.73 -10.34
CA PRO A 64 4.20 0.09 -10.37
C PRO A 64 4.75 -0.30 -9.00
N GLU A 65 4.59 0.58 -7.99
CA GLU A 65 5.11 0.30 -6.66
C GLU A 65 4.41 -0.93 -6.04
N ILE A 66 3.10 -0.98 -6.17
CA ILE A 66 2.32 -2.06 -5.59
C ILE A 66 2.42 -3.33 -6.42
N SER A 67 2.44 -3.19 -7.74
CA SER A 67 2.58 -4.32 -8.64
C SER A 67 3.89 -5.08 -8.37
N ARG A 68 4.97 -4.34 -8.11
CA ARG A 68 6.25 -4.94 -7.76
C ARG A 68 6.14 -5.77 -6.48
N LEU A 69 5.42 -5.24 -5.48
CA LEU A 69 5.23 -5.96 -4.23
C LEU A 69 4.40 -7.22 -4.43
N ILE A 70 3.36 -7.13 -5.23
CA ILE A 70 2.52 -8.30 -5.52
C ILE A 70 3.37 -9.42 -6.10
N ARG A 71 4.23 -9.10 -7.06
CA ARG A 71 5.09 -10.10 -7.69
C ARG A 71 6.19 -10.59 -6.77
N HIS A 72 6.81 -9.67 -6.04
CA HIS A 72 7.95 -10.01 -5.19
C HIS A 72 7.54 -10.92 -4.03
N TYR A 73 6.39 -10.65 -3.44
CA TYR A 73 5.92 -11.44 -2.29
C TYR A 73 4.90 -12.50 -2.67
N GLY A 74 4.60 -12.63 -3.96
CA GLY A 74 3.66 -13.65 -4.43
C GLY A 74 2.24 -13.44 -3.95
N LEU A 75 1.80 -12.19 -3.83
CA LEU A 75 0.46 -11.89 -3.34
C LEU A 75 -0.57 -12.22 -4.42
N PHE A 76 -1.69 -12.78 -4.01
CA PHE A 76 -2.83 -13.06 -4.89
C PHE A 76 -2.44 -13.91 -6.11
N ARG A 77 -1.52 -14.83 -5.94
CA ARG A 77 -1.06 -15.65 -7.08
C ARG A 77 -2.21 -16.40 -7.74
N GLU A 78 -3.17 -16.86 -6.95
CA GLU A 78 -4.29 -17.60 -7.47
C GLU A 78 -5.17 -16.74 -8.38
N ASP A 79 -5.19 -15.43 -8.15
CA ASP A 79 -6.02 -14.52 -8.93
C ASP A 79 -5.38 -14.11 -10.25
N PHE A 80 -4.04 -14.18 -10.33
CA PHE A 80 -3.31 -13.65 -11.48
C PHE A 80 -2.59 -14.71 -12.31
N GLU A 81 -2.70 -15.95 -11.95
CA GLU A 81 -2.08 -17.02 -12.73
C GLU A 81 -3.02 -17.63 -13.77
#